data_1c87c8380c6ca05c3793b86737fad8fb
#
_entry.id   1c87c8380c6ca05c3793b86737fad8fb
#
_cell.length_a   1.000
_cell.length_b   1.000
_cell.length_c   1.000
_cell.angle_alpha   90.00
_cell.angle_beta   90.00
_cell.angle_gamma   90.00
#
_symmetry.space_group_name_H-M   'P 1'
#
loop_
_entity.id
_entity.type
_entity.pdbx_description
1 polymer ?
#
loop_
_entity_poly.entity_id
_entity_poly.type
_entity_poly.pdbx_seq_one_letter_code
_entity_poly.pdbx_strand_id
1 'polypeptide(L)'
;SIVTYFDKWGEWEAIETTVPMEVMGEDYSTRTLEIIKGDDHWKIDLDKKQGEHYRQTRAINPLGIDVETLTDEFLGKMNIEDLGEVELLGYKCRKMRMKGDKGTHMDYVMWGNVMMSMEGEAMGVRTSSRVTSVERVVPPQEKFEVPRDIRFTDEK
;
A
#
# COMPACT_ATOMS: atom_id res chain seq x y z
N SER A 1 -6.27 1.88 12.01
CA SER A 1 -6.80 2.68 10.91
C SER A 1 -5.70 2.99 9.91
N ILE A 2 -6.00 2.86 8.63
CA ILE A 2 -5.10 3.25 7.54
C ILE A 2 -5.89 4.18 6.62
N VAL A 3 -5.32 5.35 6.31
CA VAL A 3 -5.85 6.29 5.34
C VAL A 3 -4.78 6.52 4.28
N THR A 4 -5.12 6.26 3.02
CA THR A 4 -4.22 6.50 1.89
C THR A 4 -4.75 7.63 1.03
N TYR A 5 -3.95 8.66 0.86
CA TYR A 5 -4.14 9.72 -0.13
C TYR A 5 -3.30 9.34 -1.33
N PHE A 6 -3.83 9.45 -2.53
CA PHE A 6 -3.07 9.20 -3.74
C PHE A 6 -3.41 10.21 -4.83
N ASP A 7 -2.42 10.56 -5.62
CA ASP A 7 -2.52 11.44 -6.78
C ASP A 7 -1.69 10.84 -7.94
N LYS A 8 -1.88 11.35 -9.14
CA LYS A 8 -1.18 10.86 -10.34
C LYS A 8 -1.25 9.35 -10.52
N TRP A 9 -2.43 8.77 -10.25
CA TRP A 9 -2.66 7.32 -10.33
C TRP A 9 -1.73 6.46 -9.48
N GLY A 10 -1.37 6.93 -8.28
CA GLY A 10 -0.53 6.22 -7.33
C GLY A 10 0.98 6.48 -7.50
N GLU A 11 1.38 7.40 -8.38
CA GLU A 11 2.77 7.87 -8.41
C GLU A 11 3.11 8.67 -7.15
N TRP A 12 2.11 9.36 -6.60
CA TRP A 12 2.19 10.06 -5.32
C TRP A 12 1.24 9.42 -4.33
N GLU A 13 1.77 9.00 -3.20
CA GLU A 13 0.97 8.44 -2.11
C GLU A 13 1.40 9.03 -0.77
N ALA A 14 0.43 9.21 0.11
CA ALA A 14 0.66 9.47 1.53
C ALA A 14 -0.21 8.51 2.34
N ILE A 15 0.42 7.68 3.16
CA ILE A 15 -0.22 6.62 3.92
C ILE A 15 -0.12 6.95 5.40
N GLU A 16 -1.23 7.35 6.00
CA GLU A 16 -1.33 7.59 7.44
C GLU A 16 -1.81 6.30 8.12
N THR A 17 -1.01 5.76 9.02
CA THR A 17 -1.37 4.57 9.79
C THR A 17 -1.45 4.91 11.27
N THR A 18 -2.56 4.54 11.90
CA THR A 18 -2.75 4.61 13.35
C THR A 18 -3.04 3.22 13.89
N VAL A 19 -2.17 2.71 14.75
CA VAL A 19 -2.33 1.41 15.40
C VAL A 19 -2.64 1.65 16.88
N PRO A 20 -3.85 1.29 17.35
CA PRO A 20 -4.14 1.32 18.77
C PRO A 20 -3.36 0.21 19.47
N MET A 21 -2.86 0.49 20.66
CA MET A 21 -2.16 -0.46 21.52
C MET A 21 -2.65 -0.30 22.96
N GLU A 22 -2.74 -1.39 23.67
CA GLU A 22 -2.96 -1.39 25.12
C GLU A 22 -1.67 -1.84 25.82
N VAL A 23 -1.14 -1.00 26.71
CA VAL A 23 0.05 -1.31 27.51
C VAL A 23 -0.27 -1.08 28.97
N MET A 24 -0.24 -2.15 29.78
CA MET A 24 -0.53 -2.11 31.22
C MET A 24 -1.91 -1.53 31.59
N GLY A 25 -2.92 -1.73 30.69
CA GLY A 25 -4.28 -1.25 30.91
C GLY A 25 -4.52 0.21 30.51
N GLU A 26 -3.54 0.85 29.90
CA GLU A 26 -3.66 2.18 29.31
C GLU A 26 -3.68 2.09 27.78
N ASP A 27 -4.58 2.86 27.16
CA ASP A 27 -4.71 2.94 25.71
C ASP A 27 -3.69 3.92 25.13
N TYR A 28 -2.89 3.42 24.20
CA TYR A 28 -1.94 4.19 23.41
C TYR A 28 -2.25 4.04 21.92
N SER A 29 -1.67 4.90 21.11
CA SER A 29 -1.65 4.71 19.65
C SER A 29 -0.29 5.09 19.09
N THR A 30 0.19 4.31 18.13
CA THR A 30 1.34 4.71 17.31
C THR A 30 0.85 5.24 15.98
N ARG A 31 1.46 6.34 15.53
CA ARG A 31 1.12 7.00 14.27
C ARG A 31 2.34 7.07 13.38
N THR A 32 2.16 6.55 12.18
CA THR A 32 3.21 6.62 11.14
C THR A 32 2.66 7.28 9.90
N LEU A 33 3.53 7.96 9.17
CA LEU A 33 3.25 8.54 7.87
C LEU A 33 4.30 8.04 6.88
N GLU A 34 3.85 7.46 5.78
CA GLU A 34 4.71 7.12 4.66
C GLU A 34 4.33 8.02 3.48
N ILE A 35 5.31 8.72 2.92
CA ILE A 35 5.13 9.56 1.74
C ILE A 35 5.97 8.97 0.61
N ILE A 36 5.37 8.86 -0.56
CA ILE A 36 6.00 8.34 -1.76
C ILE A 36 5.77 9.32 -2.89
N LYS A 37 6.85 9.72 -3.57
CA LYS A 37 6.79 10.56 -4.76
C LYS A 37 7.76 10.01 -5.81
N GLY A 38 7.24 9.23 -6.74
CA GLY A 38 8.08 8.49 -7.68
C GLY A 38 8.99 7.53 -6.95
N ASP A 39 10.31 7.72 -7.09
CA ASP A 39 11.33 6.88 -6.43
C ASP A 39 11.68 7.34 -5.00
N ASP A 40 11.25 8.51 -4.57
CA ASP A 40 11.54 9.02 -3.24
C ASP A 40 10.52 8.53 -2.21
N HIS A 41 11.02 7.93 -1.13
CA HIS A 41 10.24 7.38 -0.04
C HIS A 41 10.65 7.99 1.30
N TRP A 42 9.66 8.45 2.06
CA TRP A 42 9.83 8.92 3.45
C TRP A 42 8.96 8.05 4.35
N LYS A 43 9.59 7.42 5.33
CA LYS A 43 8.89 6.66 6.37
C LYS A 43 9.10 7.35 7.71
N ILE A 44 8.03 7.80 8.34
CA ILE A 44 8.05 8.74 9.45
C ILE A 44 7.28 8.18 10.63
N ASP A 45 7.93 8.11 11.80
CA ASP A 45 7.28 7.93 13.11
C ASP A 45 6.88 9.32 13.63
N LEU A 46 5.58 9.61 13.59
CA LEU A 46 5.05 10.92 13.95
C LEU A 46 5.13 11.18 15.46
N ASP A 47 5.12 10.12 16.27
CA ASP A 47 5.16 10.25 17.73
C ASP A 47 6.59 10.52 18.22
N LYS A 48 7.60 9.89 17.58
CA LYS A 48 9.01 10.14 17.87
C LYS A 48 9.61 11.29 17.08
N LYS A 49 8.89 11.80 16.08
CA LYS A 49 9.37 12.83 15.15
C LYS A 49 10.69 12.45 14.47
N GLN A 50 10.76 11.20 14.04
CA GLN A 50 11.92 10.63 13.38
C GLN A 50 11.49 9.94 12.09
N GLY A 51 12.36 9.91 11.10
CA GLY A 51 12.08 9.28 9.83
C GLY A 51 13.33 8.83 9.09
N GLU A 52 13.08 8.04 8.08
CA GLU A 52 14.06 7.56 7.11
C GLU A 52 13.64 8.11 5.74
N HIS A 53 14.62 8.54 4.95
CA HIS A 53 14.43 8.88 3.55
C HIS A 53 15.35 7.99 2.72
N TYR A 54 14.76 7.32 1.73
CA TYR A 54 15.51 6.44 0.84
C TYR A 54 14.93 6.54 -0.58
N ARG A 55 15.72 6.12 -1.56
CA ARG A 55 15.27 6.01 -2.94
C ARG A 55 15.14 4.54 -3.31
N GLN A 56 13.97 4.21 -3.80
CA GLN A 56 13.67 2.87 -4.27
C GLN A 56 12.82 2.98 -5.53
N THR A 57 13.30 2.42 -6.63
CA THR A 57 12.47 2.28 -7.82
C THR A 57 11.26 1.43 -7.45
N ARG A 58 10.10 2.06 -7.48
CA ARG A 58 8.84 1.43 -7.11
C ARG A 58 8.04 1.13 -8.36
N ALA A 59 7.55 -0.07 -8.43
CA ALA A 59 6.38 -0.30 -9.24
C ALA A 59 5.17 0.38 -8.58
N ILE A 60 4.37 1.06 -9.38
CA ILE A 60 3.22 1.88 -8.96
C ILE A 60 2.19 1.09 -8.14
N ASN A 61 2.28 -0.21 -8.08
CA ASN A 61 1.42 -1.05 -7.26
C ASN A 61 2.21 -2.18 -6.58
N PRO A 62 1.65 -2.82 -5.53
CA PRO A 62 2.35 -3.87 -4.77
C PRO A 62 2.78 -5.07 -5.60
N LEU A 63 2.18 -5.28 -6.76
CA LEU A 63 2.52 -6.35 -7.69
C LEU A 63 3.66 -5.97 -8.62
N GLY A 64 4.04 -4.70 -8.65
CA GLY A 64 5.08 -4.21 -9.53
C GLY A 64 4.71 -4.16 -11.02
N ILE A 65 3.41 -4.12 -11.32
CA ILE A 65 2.90 -4.40 -12.67
C ILE A 65 1.80 -3.40 -12.97
N ASP A 66 1.85 -2.80 -14.16
CA ASP A 66 0.70 -2.08 -14.70
C ASP A 66 -0.40 -3.10 -15.07
N VAL A 67 -1.47 -3.12 -14.28
CA VAL A 67 -2.58 -4.07 -14.41
C VAL A 67 -3.29 -3.96 -15.76
N GLU A 68 -3.24 -2.79 -16.42
CA GLU A 68 -3.86 -2.56 -17.72
C GLU A 68 -3.03 -3.13 -18.88
N THR A 69 -1.73 -3.35 -18.66
CA THR A 69 -0.81 -3.86 -19.70
C THR A 69 -0.47 -5.35 -19.58
N LEU A 70 -1.13 -6.06 -18.65
CA LEU A 70 -0.84 -7.46 -18.38
C LEU A 70 -1.16 -8.38 -19.56
N THR A 71 -0.16 -9.13 -20.00
CA THR A 71 -0.33 -10.23 -20.92
C THR A 71 -0.32 -11.56 -20.18
N ASP A 72 -1.00 -12.58 -20.73
CA ASP A 72 -1.04 -13.94 -20.13
C ASP A 72 0.39 -14.53 -19.97
N GLU A 73 1.28 -14.24 -20.94
CA GLU A 73 2.69 -14.66 -20.86
C GLU A 73 3.42 -14.06 -19.67
N PHE A 74 3.18 -12.79 -19.39
CA PHE A 74 3.80 -12.11 -18.26
C PHE A 74 3.26 -12.62 -16.92
N LEU A 75 1.94 -12.78 -16.82
CA LEU A 75 1.28 -13.37 -15.65
C LEU A 75 1.84 -14.74 -15.32
N GLY A 76 2.01 -15.60 -16.33
CA GLY A 76 2.60 -16.92 -16.16
C GLY A 76 4.04 -16.89 -15.62
N LYS A 77 4.89 -15.98 -16.12
CA LYS A 77 6.27 -15.80 -15.65
C LYS A 77 6.35 -15.35 -14.20
N MET A 78 5.39 -14.58 -13.74
CA MET A 78 5.32 -14.02 -12.38
C MET A 78 4.56 -14.92 -11.40
N ASN A 79 4.10 -16.10 -11.80
CA ASN A 79 3.20 -16.96 -11.02
C ASN A 79 1.91 -16.26 -10.57
N ILE A 80 1.41 -15.36 -11.40
CA ILE A 80 0.18 -14.63 -11.15
C ILE A 80 -0.94 -15.27 -12.01
N GLU A 81 -2.04 -15.56 -11.37
CA GLU A 81 -3.27 -16.03 -11.99
C GLU A 81 -4.29 -14.89 -12.02
N ASP A 82 -4.83 -14.59 -13.19
CA ASP A 82 -5.95 -13.68 -13.32
C ASP A 82 -7.25 -14.42 -12.96
N LEU A 83 -7.93 -13.95 -11.93
CA LEU A 83 -9.20 -14.49 -11.45
C LEU A 83 -10.42 -13.74 -12.01
N GLY A 84 -10.18 -12.78 -12.92
CA GLY A 84 -11.22 -12.05 -13.61
C GLY A 84 -11.68 -10.78 -12.90
N GLU A 85 -12.80 -10.22 -13.40
CA GLU A 85 -13.39 -9.01 -12.88
C GLU A 85 -14.24 -9.27 -11.63
N VAL A 86 -14.16 -8.37 -10.66
CA VAL A 86 -14.98 -8.33 -9.46
C VAL A 86 -15.44 -6.91 -9.20
N GLU A 87 -16.53 -6.74 -8.46
CA GLU A 87 -16.97 -5.43 -8.00
C GLU A 87 -16.66 -5.25 -6.52
N LEU A 88 -16.05 -4.11 -6.16
CA LEU A 88 -15.79 -3.73 -4.79
C LEU A 88 -16.09 -2.25 -4.58
N LEU A 89 -16.97 -1.93 -3.64
CA LEU A 89 -17.43 -0.56 -3.34
C LEU A 89 -18.01 0.17 -4.57
N GLY A 90 -18.64 -0.56 -5.51
CA GLY A 90 -19.20 0.01 -6.74
C GLY A 90 -18.15 0.25 -7.85
N TYR A 91 -16.91 -0.16 -7.64
CA TYR A 91 -15.84 -0.07 -8.64
C TYR A 91 -15.60 -1.42 -9.31
N LYS A 92 -15.42 -1.41 -10.64
CA LYS A 92 -14.94 -2.58 -11.38
C LYS A 92 -13.47 -2.76 -11.09
N CYS A 93 -13.14 -3.90 -10.52
CA CYS A 93 -11.80 -4.26 -10.11
C CYS A 93 -11.37 -5.56 -10.80
N ARG A 94 -10.08 -5.79 -10.90
CA ARG A 94 -9.49 -7.05 -11.37
C ARG A 94 -8.97 -7.83 -10.17
N LYS A 95 -9.36 -9.09 -10.04
CA LYS A 95 -8.85 -9.98 -9.00
C LYS A 95 -7.70 -10.81 -9.54
N MET A 96 -6.60 -10.87 -8.82
CA MET A 96 -5.40 -11.61 -9.17
C MET A 96 -4.91 -12.42 -7.99
N ARG A 97 -4.31 -13.57 -8.26
CA ARG A 97 -3.70 -14.46 -7.28
C ARG A 97 -2.22 -14.62 -7.57
N MET A 98 -1.38 -14.19 -6.66
CA MET A 98 0.04 -14.52 -6.68
C MET A 98 0.25 -15.83 -5.92
N LYS A 99 0.80 -16.83 -6.61
CA LYS A 99 1.11 -18.15 -6.03
C LYS A 99 2.49 -18.13 -5.41
N GLY A 100 2.57 -18.54 -4.17
CA GLY A 100 3.81 -18.75 -3.43
C GLY A 100 4.18 -20.22 -3.36
N ASP A 101 5.24 -20.49 -2.59
CA ASP A 101 5.70 -21.85 -2.35
C ASP A 101 4.73 -22.66 -1.49
N LYS A 102 4.76 -24.00 -1.65
CA LYS A 102 4.00 -24.95 -0.81
C LYS A 102 2.49 -24.72 -0.78
N GLY A 103 1.93 -24.14 -1.85
CA GLY A 103 0.49 -23.92 -1.96
C GLY A 103 -0.01 -22.65 -1.25
N THR A 104 0.88 -21.82 -0.74
CA THR A 104 0.51 -20.49 -0.25
C THR A 104 0.11 -19.58 -1.40
N HIS A 105 -0.72 -18.59 -1.13
CA HIS A 105 -1.09 -17.59 -2.12
C HIS A 105 -1.52 -16.27 -1.47
N MET A 106 -1.45 -15.22 -2.27
CA MET A 106 -1.97 -13.89 -1.94
C MET A 106 -2.95 -13.46 -3.05
N ASP A 107 -4.16 -13.15 -2.66
CA ASP A 107 -5.18 -12.60 -3.54
C ASP A 107 -5.17 -11.08 -3.43
N TYR A 108 -5.17 -10.40 -4.57
CA TYR A 108 -5.24 -8.95 -4.69
C TYR A 108 -6.45 -8.55 -5.49
N VAL A 109 -7.14 -7.51 -5.06
CA VAL A 109 -8.20 -6.87 -5.83
C VAL A 109 -7.74 -5.47 -6.17
N MET A 110 -7.58 -5.18 -7.45
CA MET A 110 -7.04 -3.93 -7.96
C MET A 110 -8.09 -3.14 -8.72
N TRP A 111 -8.20 -1.86 -8.43
CA TRP A 111 -8.91 -0.88 -9.24
C TRP A 111 -7.88 -0.02 -9.98
N GLY A 112 -7.64 -0.32 -11.26
CA GLY A 112 -6.45 0.18 -11.94
C GLY A 112 -5.20 -0.16 -11.12
N ASN A 113 -4.41 0.85 -10.75
CA ASN A 113 -3.20 0.68 -9.92
C ASN A 113 -3.47 0.79 -8.40
N VAL A 114 -4.71 0.97 -7.98
CA VAL A 114 -5.06 1.09 -6.56
C VAL A 114 -5.43 -0.28 -5.99
N MET A 115 -4.71 -0.71 -4.95
CA MET A 115 -5.03 -1.95 -4.23
C MET A 115 -6.26 -1.74 -3.35
N MET A 116 -7.35 -2.43 -3.67
CA MET A 116 -8.63 -2.36 -2.96
C MET A 116 -8.75 -3.42 -1.87
N SER A 117 -8.14 -4.59 -2.06
CA SER A 117 -7.98 -5.58 -0.99
C SER A 117 -6.81 -6.51 -1.26
N MET A 118 -6.30 -7.08 -0.19
CA MET A 118 -5.27 -8.10 -0.17
C MET A 118 -5.64 -9.14 0.88
N GLU A 119 -5.58 -10.41 0.55
CA GLU A 119 -5.85 -11.51 1.48
C GLU A 119 -5.02 -12.74 1.13
N GLY A 120 -4.47 -13.41 2.14
CA GLY A 120 -3.75 -14.65 1.93
C GLY A 120 -2.81 -15.01 3.05
N GLU A 121 -1.90 -15.93 2.74
CA GLU A 121 -0.88 -16.38 3.68
C GLU A 121 0.50 -16.31 3.03
N ALA A 122 1.43 -15.67 3.72
CA ALA A 122 2.84 -15.61 3.35
C ALA A 122 3.72 -15.88 4.57
N MET A 123 4.72 -16.73 4.42
CA MET A 123 5.67 -17.11 5.49
C MET A 123 5.01 -17.57 6.78
N GLY A 124 3.86 -18.27 6.69
CA GLY A 124 3.11 -18.77 7.84
C GLY A 124 2.26 -17.69 8.57
N VAL A 125 2.22 -16.48 8.04
CA VAL A 125 1.39 -15.40 8.57
C VAL A 125 0.21 -15.15 7.64
N ARG A 126 -1.00 -15.31 8.17
CA ARG A 126 -2.22 -14.93 7.46
C ARG A 126 -2.41 -13.42 7.59
N THR A 127 -2.61 -12.76 6.47
CA THR A 127 -2.85 -11.33 6.41
C THR A 127 -4.08 -11.01 5.57
N SER A 128 -4.77 -9.94 5.96
CA SER A 128 -5.86 -9.40 5.16
C SER A 128 -5.91 -7.88 5.32
N SER A 129 -6.17 -7.20 4.23
CA SER A 129 -6.43 -5.76 4.19
C SER A 129 -7.55 -5.50 3.20
N ARG A 130 -8.44 -4.56 3.51
CA ARG A 130 -9.54 -4.20 2.63
C ARG A 130 -9.87 -2.73 2.78
N VAL A 131 -10.00 -2.05 1.66
CA VAL A 131 -10.53 -0.68 1.61
C VAL A 131 -12.01 -0.70 2.01
N THR A 132 -12.39 0.17 2.92
CA THR A 132 -13.77 0.29 3.43
C THR A 132 -14.52 1.45 2.82
N SER A 133 -13.81 2.46 2.31
CA SER A 133 -14.39 3.60 1.60
C SER A 133 -13.38 4.21 0.63
N VAL A 134 -13.89 4.79 -0.44
CA VAL A 134 -13.10 5.56 -1.42
C VAL A 134 -13.80 6.89 -1.64
N GLU A 135 -13.07 7.98 -1.49
CA GLU A 135 -13.54 9.32 -1.80
C GLU A 135 -12.80 9.85 -3.04
N ARG A 136 -13.56 10.24 -4.06
CA ARG A 136 -12.99 10.81 -5.30
C ARG A 136 -12.92 12.32 -5.20
N VAL A 137 -12.00 12.79 -4.37
CA VAL A 137 -11.72 14.21 -4.15
C VAL A 137 -10.25 14.47 -4.44
N VAL A 138 -9.92 15.70 -4.81
CA VAL A 138 -8.50 16.09 -4.94
C VAL A 138 -7.90 16.14 -3.54
N PRO A 139 -6.89 15.31 -3.23
CA PRO A 139 -6.27 15.34 -1.91
C PRO A 139 -5.59 16.69 -1.66
N PRO A 140 -5.63 17.22 -0.43
CA PRO A 140 -4.86 18.40 -0.08
C PRO A 140 -3.37 18.18 -0.34
N GLN A 141 -2.69 19.11 -1.01
CA GLN A 141 -1.29 18.97 -1.39
C GLN A 141 -0.36 18.81 -0.17
N GLU A 142 -0.74 19.40 0.96
CA GLU A 142 -0.05 19.26 2.24
C GLU A 142 0.06 17.81 2.74
N LYS A 143 -0.84 16.91 2.29
CA LYS A 143 -0.76 15.49 2.65
C LYS A 143 0.47 14.81 2.08
N PHE A 144 0.99 15.32 0.99
CA PHE A 144 2.21 14.81 0.34
C PHE A 144 3.48 15.56 0.75
N GLU A 145 3.39 16.47 1.72
CA GLU A 145 4.54 17.21 2.21
C GLU A 145 5.13 16.57 3.48
N VAL A 146 6.45 16.48 3.50
CA VAL A 146 7.18 15.99 4.68
C VAL A 146 7.06 17.03 5.80
N PRO A 147 6.60 16.66 7.01
CA PRO A 147 6.52 17.58 8.13
C PRO A 147 7.88 18.17 8.48
N ARG A 148 7.93 19.45 8.80
CA ARG A 148 9.19 20.23 8.98
C ARG A 148 9.98 19.85 10.23
N ASP A 149 9.34 19.25 11.22
CA ASP A 149 9.90 18.94 12.53
C ASP A 149 10.42 17.49 12.66
N ILE A 150 10.59 16.80 11.55
CA ILE A 150 11.10 15.44 11.51
C ILE A 150 12.63 15.43 11.40
N ARG A 151 13.26 14.61 12.24
CA ARG A 151 14.68 14.31 12.12
C ARG A 151 14.88 13.07 11.27
N PHE A 152 15.58 13.22 10.18
CA PHE A 152 15.94 12.09 9.31
C PHE A 152 17.28 11.51 9.72
N THR A 153 17.35 10.19 9.76
CA THR A 153 18.62 9.48 9.81
C THR A 153 19.02 9.22 8.37
N ASP A 154 20.14 9.82 7.94
CA ASP A 154 20.70 9.52 6.63
C ASP A 154 21.14 8.07 6.62
N GLU A 155 20.53 7.25 5.76
CA GLU A 155 21.13 5.96 5.42
C GLU A 155 22.42 6.22 4.64
N LYS A 156 23.51 5.59 5.13
CA LYS A 156 24.82 5.61 4.50
C LYS A 156 24.88 4.65 3.32
#